data_6ecdbc9a6b730fa0a12b554fd3b67605
#
_entry.id   6ecdbc9a6b730fa0a12b554fd3b67605
#
_cell.length_a   1.000
_cell.length_b   1.000
_cell.length_c   1.000
_cell.angle_alpha   90.00
_cell.angle_beta   90.00
_cell.angle_gamma   90.00
#
_symmetry.space_group_name_H-M   'P 1'
#
loop_
_entity.id
_entity.type
_entity.pdbx_description
1 polymer ?
#
loop_
_entity_poly.entity_id
_entity_poly.type
_entity_poly.pdbx_seq_one_letter_code
_entity_poly.pdbx_strand_id
1 'polypeptide(L)'
;MNLSGIEPGILAPAFVAGLLVLASHVPLGQAVLKRGIVFLDLAIAQIAGLGVVLVYSLGGEAWPWLTQIGAVTAALLGALFLHLMEQRSSSRQEAIIGTTFVAAACLALILMSHDPHGAEHLQDLLVGQILWTTWSGLLPLAVVTAGVLAAWFGLNWRASPLGFYALFAITITASVQVVGIYLVFASLIVPALVTGERLVRGYLLGAAGYVLGLVASGLFDLPSGAAIVLALVAVAVAMQ
;
A
#
# COMPACT_ATOMS: atom_id res chain seq x y z
N MET A 1 -4.35 -4.34 -30.27
CA MET A 1 -5.37 -4.10 -29.24
C MET A 1 -6.09 -5.41 -28.99
N ASN A 2 -5.86 -6.00 -27.83
CA ASN A 2 -6.42 -7.30 -27.49
C ASN A 2 -7.70 -7.09 -26.67
N LEU A 3 -8.88 -7.11 -27.31
CA LEU A 3 -10.17 -6.91 -26.62
C LEU A 3 -10.50 -8.05 -25.64
N SER A 4 -9.83 -9.20 -25.76
CA SER A 4 -9.95 -10.31 -24.80
C SER A 4 -9.31 -10.02 -23.44
N GLY A 5 -8.46 -9.01 -23.31
CA GLY A 5 -7.90 -8.54 -22.03
C GLY A 5 -8.88 -7.70 -21.19
N ILE A 6 -10.03 -7.31 -21.76
CA ILE A 6 -11.09 -6.56 -21.03
C ILE A 6 -12.20 -7.55 -20.64
N GLU A 7 -11.86 -8.53 -19.80
CA GLU A 7 -12.88 -9.37 -19.20
C GLU A 7 -13.44 -8.70 -17.91
N PRO A 8 -14.74 -8.35 -17.89
CA PRO A 8 -15.34 -7.75 -16.70
C PRO A 8 -15.18 -8.60 -15.43
N GLY A 9 -15.07 -9.93 -15.59
CA GLY A 9 -14.85 -10.87 -14.50
C GLY A 9 -13.51 -10.68 -13.78
N ILE A 10 -12.48 -10.19 -14.49
CA ILE A 10 -11.14 -9.92 -13.94
C ILE A 10 -11.00 -8.46 -13.52
N LEU A 11 -11.48 -7.54 -14.35
CA LEU A 11 -11.32 -6.10 -14.09
C LEU A 11 -12.22 -5.60 -12.96
N ALA A 12 -13.42 -6.18 -12.76
CA ALA A 12 -14.33 -5.71 -11.72
C ALA A 12 -13.79 -5.96 -10.30
N PRO A 13 -13.31 -7.15 -9.91
CA PRO A 13 -12.66 -7.34 -8.61
C PRO A 13 -11.44 -6.45 -8.41
N ALA A 14 -10.60 -6.29 -9.45
CA ALA A 14 -9.43 -5.42 -9.40
C ALA A 14 -9.80 -3.94 -9.17
N PHE A 15 -10.85 -3.46 -9.83
CA PHE A 15 -11.36 -2.10 -9.63
C PHE A 15 -11.93 -1.91 -8.22
N VAL A 16 -12.70 -2.88 -7.72
CA VAL A 16 -13.22 -2.83 -6.34
C VAL A 16 -12.09 -2.88 -5.31
N ALA A 17 -11.04 -3.67 -5.55
CA ALA A 17 -9.82 -3.62 -4.72
C ALA A 17 -9.24 -2.20 -4.67
N GLY A 18 -9.11 -1.55 -5.84
CA GLY A 18 -8.65 -0.17 -5.95
C GLY A 18 -9.52 0.82 -5.17
N LEU A 19 -10.84 0.69 -5.24
CA LEU A 19 -11.76 1.53 -4.46
C LEU A 19 -11.63 1.32 -2.95
N LEU A 20 -11.44 0.09 -2.49
CA LEU A 20 -11.20 -0.23 -1.08
C LEU A 20 -9.87 0.38 -0.60
N VAL A 21 -8.83 0.29 -1.42
CA VAL A 21 -7.55 0.94 -1.13
C VAL A 21 -7.74 2.46 -1.04
N LEU A 22 -8.33 3.09 -2.05
CA LEU A 22 -8.57 4.53 -2.05
C LEU A 22 -9.39 4.99 -0.85
N ALA A 23 -10.39 4.21 -0.41
CA ALA A 23 -11.26 4.56 0.71
C ALA A 23 -10.48 4.89 1.98
N SER A 24 -9.41 4.15 2.28
CA SER A 24 -8.52 4.39 3.41
C SER A 24 -7.32 5.29 3.08
N HIS A 25 -6.75 5.16 1.87
CA HIS A 25 -5.51 5.84 1.50
C HIS A 25 -5.70 7.35 1.27
N VAL A 26 -6.82 7.79 0.70
CA VAL A 26 -7.06 9.23 0.48
C VAL A 26 -7.04 10.02 1.80
N PRO A 27 -7.79 9.66 2.85
CA PRO A 27 -7.73 10.37 4.12
C PRO A 27 -6.39 10.21 4.86
N LEU A 28 -5.75 9.04 4.77
CA LEU A 28 -4.43 8.81 5.37
C LEU A 28 -3.35 9.62 4.66
N GLY A 29 -3.38 9.70 3.33
CA GLY A 29 -2.44 10.50 2.53
C GLY A 29 -2.49 11.98 2.87
N GLN A 30 -3.69 12.55 3.06
CA GLN A 30 -3.83 13.93 3.54
C GLN A 30 -3.19 14.14 4.91
N ALA A 31 -3.34 13.17 5.82
CA ALA A 31 -2.74 13.23 7.14
C ALA A 31 -1.20 13.11 7.10
N VAL A 32 -0.68 12.25 6.22
CA VAL A 32 0.77 12.07 5.99
C VAL A 32 1.40 13.34 5.45
N LEU A 33 0.80 13.95 4.41
CA LEU A 33 1.28 15.21 3.85
C LEU A 33 1.27 16.35 4.87
N LYS A 34 0.23 16.45 5.69
CA LYS A 34 0.16 17.46 6.77
C LYS A 34 1.25 17.27 7.82
N ARG A 35 1.69 16.04 8.06
CA ARG A 35 2.75 15.72 9.02
C ARG A 35 4.16 15.84 8.42
N GLY A 36 4.29 15.95 7.10
CA GLY A 36 5.56 16.00 6.40
C GLY A 36 6.34 14.70 6.43
N ILE A 37 5.65 13.54 6.50
CA ILE A 37 6.24 12.20 6.58
C ILE A 37 5.88 11.36 5.35
N VAL A 38 6.19 11.89 4.17
CA VAL A 38 5.72 11.38 2.87
C VAL A 38 6.16 9.93 2.60
N PHE A 39 7.33 9.51 3.07
CA PHE A 39 7.86 8.17 2.84
C PHE A 39 7.50 7.13 3.91
N LEU A 40 6.58 7.48 4.82
CA LEU A 40 6.20 6.58 5.92
C LEU A 40 5.62 5.26 5.41
N ASP A 41 4.80 5.30 4.36
CA ASP A 41 4.18 4.11 3.79
C ASP A 41 5.21 3.16 3.16
N LEU A 42 6.21 3.71 2.47
CA LEU A 42 7.30 2.90 1.91
C LEU A 42 8.08 2.16 2.99
N ALA A 43 8.38 2.84 4.11
CA ALA A 43 9.08 2.21 5.23
C ALA A 43 8.23 1.11 5.88
N ILE A 44 6.96 1.38 6.16
CA ILE A 44 6.04 0.40 6.76
C ILE A 44 5.80 -0.77 5.81
N ALA A 45 5.62 -0.52 4.50
CA ALA A 45 5.45 -1.57 3.50
C ALA A 45 6.68 -2.50 3.41
N GLN A 46 7.90 -1.93 3.43
CA GLN A 46 9.13 -2.72 3.41
C GLN A 46 9.33 -3.52 4.70
N ILE A 47 8.98 -2.96 5.85
CA ILE A 47 9.05 -3.69 7.12
C ILE A 47 8.01 -4.82 7.13
N ALA A 48 6.80 -4.60 6.61
CA ALA A 48 5.80 -5.65 6.45
C ALA A 48 6.29 -6.76 5.52
N GLY A 49 6.86 -6.40 4.36
CA GLY A 49 7.48 -7.33 3.42
C GLY A 49 8.64 -8.11 4.04
N LEU A 50 9.49 -7.45 4.84
CA LEU A 50 10.54 -8.12 5.61
C LEU A 50 9.95 -9.14 6.59
N GLY A 51 8.79 -8.85 7.22
CA GLY A 51 8.07 -9.79 8.07
C GLY A 51 7.60 -11.04 7.29
N VAL A 52 7.13 -10.87 6.05
CA VAL A 52 6.80 -11.98 5.14
C VAL A 52 8.04 -12.82 4.84
N VAL A 53 9.12 -12.17 4.42
CA VAL A 53 10.40 -12.82 4.07
C VAL A 53 10.98 -13.60 5.26
N LEU A 54 10.90 -13.06 6.47
CA LEU A 54 11.34 -13.75 7.68
C LEU A 54 10.55 -15.04 7.93
N VAL A 55 9.23 -15.01 7.74
CA VAL A 55 8.40 -16.22 7.89
C VAL A 55 8.78 -17.26 6.84
N TYR A 56 9.01 -16.86 5.59
CA TYR A 56 9.45 -17.76 4.52
C TYR A 56 10.80 -18.39 4.84
N SER A 57 11.79 -17.59 5.24
CA SER A 57 13.13 -18.12 5.59
C SER A 57 13.13 -19.07 6.78
N LEU A 58 12.10 -19.04 7.63
CA LEU A 58 11.90 -19.97 8.74
C LEU A 58 11.06 -21.20 8.37
N GLY A 59 10.73 -21.41 7.08
CA GLY A 59 9.95 -22.54 6.59
C GLY A 59 8.43 -22.39 6.81
N GLY A 60 7.95 -21.18 7.04
CA GLY A 60 6.53 -20.88 7.28
C GLY A 60 5.67 -20.76 6.02
N GLU A 61 6.19 -21.03 4.83
CA GLU A 61 5.49 -20.91 3.54
C GLU A 61 4.19 -21.72 3.46
N ALA A 62 4.17 -22.90 4.09
CA ALA A 62 2.99 -23.78 4.12
C ALA A 62 1.79 -23.19 4.88
N TRP A 63 1.97 -22.05 5.57
CA TRP A 63 0.99 -21.47 6.49
C TRP A 63 0.70 -20.01 6.15
N PRO A 64 -0.23 -19.71 5.22
CA PRO A 64 -0.53 -18.32 4.80
C PRO A 64 -0.92 -17.38 5.96
N TRP A 65 -1.58 -17.90 7.00
CA TRP A 65 -1.93 -17.13 8.19
C TRP A 65 -0.71 -16.70 9.01
N LEU A 66 0.36 -17.51 9.01
CA LEU A 66 1.61 -17.19 9.73
C LEU A 66 2.35 -16.05 9.02
N THR A 67 2.36 -16.07 7.69
CA THR A 67 2.90 -14.99 6.86
C THR A 67 2.17 -13.67 7.13
N GLN A 68 0.85 -13.72 7.24
CA GLN A 68 0.03 -12.56 7.55
C GLN A 68 0.34 -11.99 8.94
N ILE A 69 0.45 -12.87 9.95
CA ILE A 69 0.84 -12.47 11.31
C ILE A 69 2.23 -11.86 11.31
N GLY A 70 3.19 -12.46 10.60
CA GLY A 70 4.56 -11.93 10.46
C GLY A 70 4.57 -10.54 9.87
N ALA A 71 3.84 -10.31 8.77
CA ALA A 71 3.73 -9.02 8.12
C ALA A 71 3.14 -7.95 9.06
N VAL A 72 1.99 -8.24 9.68
CA VAL A 72 1.30 -7.30 10.58
C VAL A 72 2.14 -7.00 11.82
N THR A 73 2.74 -8.02 12.42
CA THR A 73 3.58 -7.85 13.61
C THR A 73 4.80 -6.99 13.30
N ALA A 74 5.51 -7.28 12.20
CA ALA A 74 6.64 -6.47 11.76
C ALA A 74 6.23 -5.02 11.49
N ALA A 75 5.14 -4.79 10.77
CA ALA A 75 4.62 -3.46 10.48
C ALA A 75 4.26 -2.67 11.75
N LEU A 76 3.60 -3.29 12.72
CA LEU A 76 3.25 -2.64 13.99
C LEU A 76 4.48 -2.32 14.84
N LEU A 77 5.47 -3.20 14.88
CA LEU A 77 6.75 -2.93 15.55
C LEU A 77 7.52 -1.80 14.85
N GLY A 78 7.53 -1.79 13.52
CA GLY A 78 8.11 -0.70 12.74
C GLY A 78 7.40 0.63 12.95
N ALA A 79 6.07 0.62 12.98
CA ALA A 79 5.27 1.80 13.28
C ALA A 79 5.53 2.35 14.68
N LEU A 80 5.62 1.46 15.68
CA LEU A 80 5.98 1.85 17.05
C LEU A 80 7.40 2.44 17.11
N PHE A 81 8.36 1.80 16.45
CA PHE A 81 9.74 2.31 16.35
C PHE A 81 9.78 3.71 15.74
N LEU A 82 9.12 3.93 14.59
CA LEU A 82 9.09 5.22 13.92
C LEU A 82 8.38 6.28 14.76
N HIS A 83 7.30 5.92 15.45
CA HIS A 83 6.61 6.80 16.39
C HIS A 83 7.53 7.23 17.57
N LEU A 84 8.28 6.31 18.15
CA LEU A 84 9.22 6.62 19.23
C LEU A 84 10.37 7.51 18.73
N MET A 85 10.81 7.33 17.51
CA MET A 85 11.83 8.19 16.89
C MET A 85 11.32 9.61 16.60
N GLU A 86 10.05 9.75 16.18
CA GLU A 86 9.38 11.05 16.03
C GLU A 86 9.45 11.85 17.34
N GLN A 87 9.14 11.22 18.46
CA GLN A 87 9.19 11.87 19.77
C GLN A 87 10.59 12.35 20.18
N ARG A 88 11.64 11.66 19.69
CA ARG A 88 13.03 12.01 20.04
C ARG A 88 13.66 13.03 19.10
N SER A 89 13.27 13.05 17.83
CA SER A 89 13.92 13.86 16.80
C SER A 89 12.99 14.15 15.63
N SER A 90 11.99 14.99 15.87
CA SER A 90 11.02 15.39 14.84
C SER A 90 11.68 16.02 13.59
N SER A 91 12.75 16.81 13.76
CA SER A 91 13.47 17.47 12.65
C SER A 91 14.21 16.50 11.71
N ARG A 92 14.44 15.26 12.13
CA ARG A 92 15.15 14.21 11.35
C ARG A 92 14.23 13.06 10.97
N GLN A 93 12.95 13.17 11.22
CA GLN A 93 12.00 12.06 11.09
C GLN A 93 11.99 11.48 9.68
N GLU A 94 11.95 12.31 8.63
CA GLU A 94 11.95 11.86 7.24
C GLU A 94 13.23 11.11 6.87
N ALA A 95 14.38 11.55 7.37
CA ALA A 95 15.65 10.84 7.17
C ALA A 95 15.67 9.48 7.89
N ILE A 96 15.09 9.40 9.09
CA ILE A 96 14.96 8.13 9.83
C ILE A 96 14.04 7.18 9.09
N ILE A 97 12.90 7.66 8.58
CA ILE A 97 11.96 6.87 7.77
C ILE A 97 12.66 6.33 6.52
N GLY A 98 13.34 7.20 5.76
CA GLY A 98 14.08 6.79 4.55
C GLY A 98 15.20 5.79 4.84
N THR A 99 15.96 5.97 5.92
CA THR A 99 17.00 5.02 6.34
C THR A 99 16.41 3.68 6.74
N THR A 100 15.29 3.68 7.46
CA THR A 100 14.59 2.46 7.87
C THR A 100 14.05 1.70 6.65
N PHE A 101 13.48 2.42 5.67
CA PHE A 101 13.06 1.84 4.39
C PHE A 101 14.20 1.10 3.70
N VAL A 102 15.35 1.77 3.50
CA VAL A 102 16.50 1.17 2.83
C VAL A 102 17.06 -0.01 3.61
N ALA A 103 17.16 0.11 4.94
CA ALA A 103 17.64 -0.97 5.78
C ALA A 103 16.75 -2.21 5.71
N ALA A 104 15.42 -2.04 5.76
CA ALA A 104 14.47 -3.14 5.63
C ALA A 104 14.54 -3.81 4.25
N ALA A 105 14.64 -3.02 3.17
CA ALA A 105 14.79 -3.51 1.81
C ALA A 105 16.10 -4.32 1.62
N CYS A 106 17.22 -3.78 2.11
CA CYS A 106 18.50 -4.49 2.04
C CYS A 106 18.49 -5.79 2.85
N LEU A 107 17.87 -5.80 4.02
CA LEU A 107 17.76 -7.00 4.84
C LEU A 107 16.90 -8.07 4.15
N ALA A 108 15.79 -7.69 3.52
CA ALA A 108 14.97 -8.60 2.73
C ALA A 108 15.76 -9.19 1.55
N LEU A 109 16.54 -8.38 0.83
CA LEU A 109 17.43 -8.83 -0.25
C LEU A 109 18.46 -9.85 0.25
N ILE A 110 19.09 -9.59 1.40
CA ILE A 110 20.09 -10.50 1.99
C ILE A 110 19.44 -11.84 2.37
N LEU A 111 18.27 -11.82 3.01
CA LEU A 111 17.56 -13.03 3.40
C LEU A 111 17.12 -13.87 2.20
N MET A 112 16.71 -13.21 1.11
CA MET A 112 16.27 -13.89 -0.14
C MET A 112 17.42 -14.24 -1.09
N SER A 113 18.66 -13.85 -0.80
CA SER A 113 19.80 -14.05 -1.71
C SER A 113 20.14 -15.52 -2.01
N HIS A 114 19.72 -16.43 -1.15
CA HIS A 114 19.92 -17.87 -1.31
C HIS A 114 18.67 -18.62 -1.81
N ASP A 115 17.54 -17.93 -1.97
CA ASP A 115 16.31 -18.48 -2.51
C ASP A 115 16.31 -18.36 -4.05
N PRO A 116 16.17 -19.47 -4.81
CA PRO A 116 16.11 -19.41 -6.27
C PRO A 116 14.98 -18.53 -6.82
N HIS A 117 13.87 -18.39 -6.07
CA HIS A 117 12.71 -17.56 -6.41
C HIS A 117 12.69 -16.22 -5.67
N GLY A 118 13.72 -15.92 -4.89
CA GLY A 118 13.76 -14.72 -4.03
C GLY A 118 13.56 -13.40 -4.79
N ALA A 119 14.12 -13.29 -5.99
CA ALA A 119 13.94 -12.10 -6.84
C ALA A 119 12.49 -11.94 -7.31
N GLU A 120 11.80 -13.03 -7.65
CA GLU A 120 10.40 -13.04 -8.06
C GLU A 120 9.48 -12.63 -6.89
N HIS A 121 9.69 -13.21 -5.72
CA HIS A 121 8.95 -12.85 -4.51
C HIS A 121 9.10 -11.36 -4.14
N LEU A 122 10.30 -10.82 -4.25
CA LEU A 122 10.53 -9.38 -4.01
C LEU A 122 9.86 -8.51 -5.07
N GLN A 123 9.88 -8.93 -6.34
CA GLN A 123 9.19 -8.23 -7.42
C GLN A 123 7.68 -8.21 -7.21
N ASP A 124 7.07 -9.32 -6.80
CA ASP A 124 5.65 -9.42 -6.51
C ASP A 124 5.21 -8.47 -5.38
N LEU A 125 6.03 -8.35 -4.33
CA LEU A 125 5.77 -7.38 -3.26
C LEU A 125 5.82 -5.92 -3.76
N LEU A 126 6.70 -5.60 -4.70
CA LEU A 126 6.84 -4.23 -5.23
C LEU A 126 5.71 -3.86 -6.19
N VAL A 127 5.42 -4.74 -7.14
CA VAL A 127 4.48 -4.46 -8.25
C VAL A 127 3.04 -4.79 -7.86
N GLY A 128 2.85 -5.82 -7.02
CA GLY A 128 1.54 -6.36 -6.65
C GLY A 128 0.87 -7.12 -7.79
N GLN A 129 -0.22 -7.77 -7.46
CA GLN A 129 -0.97 -8.65 -8.39
C GLN A 129 -2.47 -8.33 -8.39
N ILE A 130 -2.83 -7.06 -8.54
CA ILE A 130 -4.22 -6.61 -8.41
C ILE A 130 -5.20 -7.31 -9.37
N LEU A 131 -4.76 -7.71 -10.58
CA LEU A 131 -5.59 -8.42 -11.55
C LEU A 131 -5.95 -9.86 -11.12
N TRP A 132 -5.15 -10.47 -10.25
CA TRP A 132 -5.41 -11.82 -9.72
C TRP A 132 -6.32 -11.81 -8.49
N THR A 133 -6.81 -10.63 -8.11
CA THR A 133 -7.73 -10.49 -6.98
C THR A 133 -9.08 -11.10 -7.32
N THR A 134 -9.57 -11.97 -6.44
CA THR A 134 -10.90 -12.58 -6.55
C THR A 134 -11.90 -11.92 -5.60
N TRP A 135 -13.20 -12.08 -5.84
CA TRP A 135 -14.24 -11.55 -4.94
C TRP A 135 -14.09 -12.05 -3.49
N SER A 136 -13.72 -13.31 -3.30
CA SER A 136 -13.45 -13.87 -1.97
C SER A 136 -12.19 -13.28 -1.34
N GLY A 137 -11.17 -12.97 -2.14
CA GLY A 137 -9.92 -12.35 -1.70
C GLY A 137 -10.10 -10.89 -1.27
N LEU A 138 -11.16 -10.20 -1.72
CA LEU A 138 -11.47 -8.84 -1.29
C LEU A 138 -12.01 -8.75 0.14
N LEU A 139 -12.60 -9.82 0.67
CA LEU A 139 -13.26 -9.78 1.98
C LEU A 139 -12.33 -9.35 3.13
N PRO A 140 -11.11 -9.91 3.27
CA PRO A 140 -10.18 -9.46 4.31
C PRO A 140 -9.82 -7.97 4.17
N LEU A 141 -9.54 -7.51 2.95
CA LEU A 141 -9.23 -6.10 2.69
C LEU A 141 -10.43 -5.19 3.03
N ALA A 142 -11.64 -5.60 2.66
CA ALA A 142 -12.86 -4.84 2.95
C ALA A 142 -13.12 -4.73 4.47
N VAL A 143 -12.94 -5.82 5.22
CA VAL A 143 -13.08 -5.84 6.69
C VAL A 143 -12.06 -4.92 7.34
N VAL A 144 -10.78 -5.01 6.93
CA VAL A 144 -9.72 -4.15 7.45
C VAL A 144 -10.00 -2.68 7.11
N THR A 145 -10.35 -2.38 5.86
CA THR A 145 -10.68 -1.01 5.42
C THR A 145 -11.85 -0.44 6.22
N ALA A 146 -12.94 -1.22 6.39
CA ALA A 146 -14.09 -0.79 7.19
C ALA A 146 -13.72 -0.53 8.65
N GLY A 147 -12.94 -1.41 9.27
CA GLY A 147 -12.44 -1.23 10.64
C GLY A 147 -11.56 0.00 10.80
N VAL A 148 -10.64 0.22 9.85
CA VAL A 148 -9.77 1.41 9.84
C VAL A 148 -10.59 2.69 9.68
N LEU A 149 -11.55 2.74 8.75
CA LEU A 149 -12.42 3.91 8.56
C LEU A 149 -13.30 4.17 9.77
N ALA A 150 -13.83 3.13 10.41
CA ALA A 150 -14.60 3.26 11.65
C ALA A 150 -13.73 3.81 12.79
N ALA A 151 -12.50 3.35 12.94
CA ALA A 151 -11.56 3.87 13.94
C ALA A 151 -11.11 5.32 13.60
N TRP A 152 -10.90 5.62 12.33
CA TRP A 152 -10.47 6.94 11.86
C TRP A 152 -11.53 8.01 12.05
N PHE A 153 -12.76 7.75 11.62
CA PHE A 153 -13.85 8.74 11.65
C PHE A 153 -14.74 8.60 12.88
N GLY A 154 -14.98 7.37 13.38
CA GLY A 154 -15.88 7.12 14.50
C GLY A 154 -15.20 7.24 15.87
N LEU A 155 -14.04 6.61 16.06
CA LEU A 155 -13.34 6.59 17.36
C LEU A 155 -12.30 7.70 17.51
N ASN A 156 -12.12 8.52 16.47
CA ASN A 156 -11.17 9.65 16.44
C ASN A 156 -9.69 9.25 16.76
N TRP A 157 -9.29 8.02 16.46
CA TRP A 157 -7.92 7.53 16.67
C TRP A 157 -6.89 8.34 15.89
N ARG A 158 -7.31 9.04 14.85
CA ARG A 158 -6.46 9.99 14.09
C ARG A 158 -5.85 11.10 14.94
N ALA A 159 -6.48 11.45 16.07
CA ALA A 159 -6.00 12.49 16.98
C ALA A 159 -4.84 11.99 17.88
N SER A 160 -4.76 10.68 18.12
CA SER A 160 -3.67 10.04 18.85
C SER A 160 -2.50 9.75 17.91
N PRO A 161 -1.26 10.19 18.19
CA PRO A 161 -0.10 9.82 17.39
C PRO A 161 0.06 8.31 17.25
N LEU A 162 -0.01 7.56 18.36
CA LEU A 162 0.10 6.10 18.34
C LEU A 162 -1.05 5.45 17.55
N GLY A 163 -2.28 5.96 17.71
CA GLY A 163 -3.45 5.51 16.95
C GLY A 163 -3.26 5.70 15.44
N PHE A 164 -2.72 6.85 15.02
CA PHE A 164 -2.39 7.12 13.63
C PHE A 164 -1.39 6.08 13.08
N TYR A 165 -0.25 5.87 13.76
CA TYR A 165 0.77 4.92 13.31
C TYR A 165 0.25 3.49 13.24
N ALA A 166 -0.56 3.06 14.22
CA ALA A 166 -1.15 1.72 14.24
C ALA A 166 -2.15 1.51 13.08
N LEU A 167 -3.09 2.45 12.89
CA LEU A 167 -4.04 2.39 11.76
C LEU A 167 -3.32 2.43 10.42
N PHE A 168 -2.29 3.27 10.31
CA PHE A 168 -1.48 3.38 9.12
C PHE A 168 -0.78 2.05 8.80
N ALA A 169 -0.11 1.44 9.79
CA ALA A 169 0.58 0.16 9.61
C ALA A 169 -0.38 -0.95 9.16
N ILE A 170 -1.55 -1.07 9.81
CA ILE A 170 -2.57 -2.07 9.46
C ILE A 170 -3.06 -1.85 8.02
N THR A 171 -3.36 -0.59 7.67
CA THR A 171 -3.85 -0.24 6.33
C THR A 171 -2.83 -0.56 5.25
N ILE A 172 -1.59 -0.11 5.41
CA ILE A 172 -0.52 -0.33 4.43
C ILE A 172 -0.24 -1.84 4.28
N THR A 173 -0.13 -2.58 5.39
CA THR A 173 0.12 -4.04 5.35
C THR A 173 -0.97 -4.79 4.61
N ALA A 174 -2.25 -4.46 4.84
CA ALA A 174 -3.37 -5.12 4.16
C ALA A 174 -3.42 -4.76 2.67
N SER A 175 -3.10 -3.54 2.31
CA SER A 175 -3.18 -3.06 0.92
C SER A 175 -2.00 -3.52 0.08
N VAL A 176 -0.77 -3.50 0.63
CA VAL A 176 0.44 -3.82 -0.13
C VAL A 176 0.43 -5.25 -0.68
N GLN A 177 -0.17 -6.18 0.03
CA GLN A 177 -0.27 -7.58 -0.40
C GLN A 177 -1.20 -7.77 -1.61
N VAL A 178 -2.12 -6.85 -1.84
CA VAL A 178 -3.08 -6.90 -2.95
C VAL A 178 -2.58 -6.08 -4.13
N VAL A 179 -2.12 -4.85 -3.88
CA VAL A 179 -1.84 -3.89 -4.96
C VAL A 179 -0.35 -3.58 -5.13
N GLY A 180 0.51 -4.02 -4.23
CA GLY A 180 1.95 -3.77 -4.24
C GLY A 180 2.35 -2.39 -3.72
N ILE A 181 3.65 -2.24 -3.40
CA ILE A 181 4.20 -1.05 -2.75
C ILE A 181 4.04 0.21 -3.62
N TYR A 182 4.32 0.11 -4.90
CA TYR A 182 4.26 1.28 -5.79
C TYR A 182 2.85 1.84 -5.92
N LEU A 183 1.84 0.96 -6.05
CA LEU A 183 0.46 1.39 -6.18
C LEU A 183 -0.13 1.88 -4.86
N VAL A 184 0.29 1.31 -3.72
CA VAL A 184 -0.03 1.82 -2.38
C VAL A 184 0.46 3.26 -2.23
N PHE A 185 1.74 3.50 -2.50
CA PHE A 185 2.33 4.84 -2.44
C PHE A 185 1.60 5.84 -3.33
N ALA A 186 1.39 5.48 -4.61
CA ALA A 186 0.71 6.36 -5.56
C ALA A 186 -0.73 6.66 -5.13
N SER A 187 -1.48 5.67 -4.64
CA SER A 187 -2.85 5.83 -4.17
C SER A 187 -2.96 6.70 -2.91
N LEU A 188 -1.92 6.70 -2.08
CA LEU A 188 -1.83 7.51 -0.87
C LEU A 188 -1.48 8.97 -1.21
N ILE A 189 -0.41 9.17 -1.98
CA ILE A 189 0.25 10.48 -2.13
C ILE A 189 -0.34 11.28 -3.29
N VAL A 190 -0.56 10.67 -4.45
CA VAL A 190 -0.95 11.43 -5.66
C VAL A 190 -2.29 12.14 -5.51
N PRO A 191 -3.38 11.49 -5.03
CA PRO A 191 -4.64 12.19 -4.79
C PRO A 191 -4.51 13.30 -3.75
N ALA A 192 -3.80 13.02 -2.64
CA ALA A 192 -3.65 13.98 -1.56
C ALA A 192 -2.83 15.22 -1.97
N LEU A 193 -1.79 15.03 -2.77
CA LEU A 193 -0.91 16.10 -3.27
C LEU A 193 -1.68 17.13 -4.11
N VAL A 194 -2.55 16.66 -5.03
CA VAL A 194 -3.26 17.54 -5.98
C VAL A 194 -4.51 18.16 -5.36
N THR A 195 -5.21 17.39 -4.53
CA THR A 195 -6.52 17.81 -4.03
C THR A 195 -6.50 18.43 -2.63
N GLY A 196 -5.36 18.37 -1.95
CA GLY A 196 -5.20 18.86 -0.59
C GLY A 196 -6.23 18.19 0.35
N GLU A 197 -7.01 18.99 1.08
CA GLU A 197 -8.00 18.50 2.04
C GLU A 197 -9.34 18.06 1.42
N ARG A 198 -9.51 18.16 0.10
CA ARG A 198 -10.77 17.88 -0.59
C ARG A 198 -10.94 16.38 -0.87
N LEU A 199 -11.42 15.61 0.11
CA LEU A 199 -11.59 14.15 0.03
C LEU A 199 -12.31 13.69 -1.24
N VAL A 200 -13.44 14.31 -1.58
CA VAL A 200 -14.24 13.92 -2.76
C VAL A 200 -13.44 14.01 -4.04
N ARG A 201 -12.68 15.10 -4.22
CA ARG A 201 -11.80 15.25 -5.39
C ARG A 201 -10.68 14.20 -5.42
N GLY A 202 -10.12 13.86 -4.23
CA GLY A 202 -9.13 12.80 -4.10
C GLY A 202 -9.67 11.44 -4.53
N TYR A 203 -10.89 11.10 -4.11
CA TYR A 203 -11.56 9.87 -4.54
C TYR A 203 -11.85 9.85 -6.04
N LEU A 204 -12.33 10.96 -6.61
CA LEU A 204 -12.60 11.04 -8.05
C LEU A 204 -11.33 10.91 -8.87
N LEU A 205 -10.25 11.60 -8.48
CA LEU A 205 -8.93 11.47 -9.13
C LEU A 205 -8.44 10.01 -9.05
N GLY A 206 -8.48 9.43 -7.86
CA GLY A 206 -8.06 8.06 -7.65
C GLY A 206 -8.87 7.07 -8.49
N ALA A 207 -10.20 7.14 -8.45
CA ALA A 207 -11.08 6.26 -9.22
C ALA A 207 -10.84 6.40 -10.73
N ALA A 208 -10.68 7.63 -11.25
CA ALA A 208 -10.36 7.86 -12.65
C ALA A 208 -9.01 7.22 -13.04
N GLY A 209 -7.97 7.38 -12.21
CA GLY A 209 -6.66 6.77 -12.43
C GLY A 209 -6.73 5.25 -12.45
N TYR A 210 -7.48 4.63 -11.53
CA TYR A 210 -7.67 3.17 -11.51
C TYR A 210 -8.42 2.69 -12.77
N VAL A 211 -9.51 3.36 -13.18
CA VAL A 211 -10.23 2.99 -14.41
C VAL A 211 -9.32 3.07 -15.63
N LEU A 212 -8.65 4.20 -15.82
CA LEU A 212 -7.78 4.42 -16.99
C LEU A 212 -6.59 3.45 -16.99
N GLY A 213 -5.98 3.21 -15.83
CA GLY A 213 -4.84 2.30 -15.71
C GLY A 213 -5.22 0.84 -15.95
N LEU A 214 -6.36 0.37 -15.41
CA LEU A 214 -6.87 -0.98 -15.66
C LEU A 214 -7.26 -1.19 -17.12
N VAL A 215 -7.92 -0.21 -17.73
CA VAL A 215 -8.26 -0.27 -19.16
C VAL A 215 -6.99 -0.29 -20.02
N ALA A 216 -6.02 0.57 -19.73
CA ALA A 216 -4.75 0.58 -20.45
C ALA A 216 -3.99 -0.74 -20.29
N SER A 217 -3.96 -1.30 -19.07
CA SER A 217 -3.36 -2.61 -18.79
C SER A 217 -3.99 -3.72 -19.64
N GLY A 218 -5.33 -3.78 -19.69
CA GLY A 218 -6.05 -4.79 -20.47
C GLY A 218 -5.91 -4.60 -22.00
N LEU A 219 -5.84 -3.36 -22.50
CA LEU A 219 -5.71 -3.09 -23.93
C LEU A 219 -4.31 -3.34 -24.48
N PHE A 220 -3.28 -3.04 -23.68
CA PHE A 220 -1.88 -3.04 -24.13
C PHE A 220 -1.04 -4.15 -23.49
N ASP A 221 -1.66 -5.03 -22.69
CA ASP A 221 -1.00 -6.13 -21.96
C ASP A 221 0.17 -5.61 -21.08
N LEU A 222 -0.10 -4.54 -20.32
CA LEU A 222 0.87 -3.89 -19.45
C LEU A 222 0.74 -4.39 -17.99
N PRO A 223 1.82 -4.37 -17.21
CA PRO A 223 1.75 -4.60 -15.77
C PRO A 223 0.75 -3.63 -15.11
N SER A 224 -0.32 -4.17 -14.52
CA SER A 224 -1.47 -3.39 -14.06
C SER A 224 -1.12 -2.36 -12.99
N GLY A 225 -0.29 -2.72 -12.01
CA GLY A 225 0.15 -1.78 -10.97
C GLY A 225 0.84 -0.56 -11.56
N ALA A 226 1.80 -0.78 -12.48
CA ALA A 226 2.53 0.30 -13.14
C ALA A 226 1.61 1.16 -14.04
N ALA A 227 0.71 0.52 -14.79
CA ALA A 227 -0.25 1.24 -15.64
C ALA A 227 -1.18 2.15 -14.81
N ILE A 228 -1.67 1.66 -13.66
CA ILE A 228 -2.52 2.46 -12.75
C ILE A 228 -1.72 3.62 -12.14
N VAL A 229 -0.48 3.40 -11.71
CA VAL A 229 0.39 4.46 -11.16
C VAL A 229 0.58 5.57 -12.18
N LEU A 230 0.93 5.23 -13.43
CA LEU A 230 1.11 6.22 -14.49
C LEU A 230 -0.21 6.95 -14.83
N ALA A 231 -1.34 6.24 -14.83
CA ALA A 231 -2.65 6.84 -15.03
C ALA A 231 -3.01 7.82 -13.91
N LEU A 232 -2.75 7.47 -12.64
CA LEU A 232 -2.94 8.36 -11.48
C LEU A 232 -2.13 9.65 -11.64
N VAL A 233 -0.86 9.55 -12.04
CA VAL A 233 0.01 10.71 -12.29
C VAL A 233 -0.52 11.54 -13.46
N ALA A 234 -0.92 10.92 -14.57
CA ALA A 234 -1.47 11.62 -15.73
C ALA A 234 -2.75 12.40 -15.40
N VAL A 235 -3.69 11.76 -14.66
CA VAL A 235 -4.92 12.42 -14.19
C VAL A 235 -4.59 13.57 -13.24
N ALA A 236 -3.62 13.38 -12.34
CA ALA A 236 -3.17 14.39 -11.41
C ALA A 236 -2.62 15.63 -12.12
N VAL A 237 -1.80 15.44 -13.15
CA VAL A 237 -1.26 16.54 -13.97
C VAL A 237 -2.37 17.25 -14.74
N ALA A 238 -3.37 16.52 -15.26
CA ALA A 238 -4.48 17.11 -15.99
C ALA A 238 -5.46 17.91 -15.09
N MET A 239 -5.43 17.70 -13.77
CA MET A 239 -6.30 18.38 -12.80
C MET A 239 -5.65 19.59 -12.13
N GLN A 240 -4.38 19.87 -12.38
CA GLN A 240 -3.68 21.08 -11.91
C GLN A 240 -4.01 22.29 -12.75
#